data_d0e3347d5658355c7dd3a41ca1dd0d0f
#
_entry.id   d0e3347d5658355c7dd3a41ca1dd0d0f
#
_cell.length_a   1.000
_cell.length_b   1.000
_cell.length_c   1.000
_cell.angle_alpha   90.00
_cell.angle_beta   90.00
_cell.angle_gamma   90.00
#
_symmetry.space_group_name_H-M   'P 1'
#
loop_
_entity.id
_entity.type
_entity.pdbx_description
1 polymer ?
#
loop_
_entity_poly.entity_id
_entity_poly.type
_entity_poly.pdbx_seq_one_letter_code
_entity_poly.pdbx_strand_id
1 'polypeptide(L)'
;MGEIADERDQAEVERKQAEERRKKEEELRRQEKERKRLEAEEQARIEARREEERRLVTDLLLEAERTRTAAMIREYANQYEIVMAGRMDAEQLQTKLQWMRQKADYIDPFINCEDEWLQPADIRKLLSPEIIKTTEEHRPSYGYGKETTYSYWQIKNMWWRR
;
A
#
# COMPACT_ATOMS: atom_id res chain seq x y z
N MET A 1 -7.17 -4.70 -84.90
CA MET A 1 -8.38 -4.86 -83.97
C MET A 1 -8.05 -5.72 -82.74
N GLY A 2 -6.85 -6.33 -82.63
CA GLY A 2 -6.46 -7.18 -81.46
C GLY A 2 -5.93 -6.43 -80.23
N GLU A 3 -5.20 -5.35 -80.42
CA GLU A 3 -4.47 -4.64 -79.32
C GLU A 3 -5.38 -4.01 -78.26
N ILE A 4 -6.58 -3.50 -78.61
CA ILE A 4 -7.51 -2.86 -77.66
C ILE A 4 -8.24 -3.89 -76.78
N ALA A 5 -8.37 -5.14 -77.22
CA ALA A 5 -8.95 -6.23 -76.43
C ALA A 5 -7.96 -6.70 -75.36
N ASP A 6 -6.69 -6.86 -75.70
CA ASP A 6 -5.62 -7.26 -74.76
C ASP A 6 -5.37 -6.23 -73.66
N GLU A 7 -5.43 -4.93 -73.98
CA GLU A 7 -5.30 -3.86 -72.97
C GLU A 7 -6.46 -3.85 -71.95
N ARG A 8 -7.70 -4.18 -72.40
CA ARG A 8 -8.87 -4.29 -71.46
C ARG A 8 -8.76 -5.48 -70.55
N ASP A 9 -8.33 -6.61 -71.06
CA ASP A 9 -8.18 -7.83 -70.29
C ASP A 9 -7.04 -7.69 -69.25
N GLN A 10 -5.93 -7.02 -69.61
CA GLN A 10 -4.86 -6.68 -68.69
C GLN A 10 -5.32 -5.73 -67.58
N ALA A 11 -6.07 -4.69 -67.93
CA ALA A 11 -6.61 -3.74 -66.95
C ALA A 11 -7.64 -4.40 -65.97
N GLU A 12 -8.41 -5.38 -66.44
CA GLU A 12 -9.31 -6.12 -65.55
C GLU A 12 -8.58 -7.06 -64.60
N VAL A 13 -7.51 -7.73 -65.05
CA VAL A 13 -6.65 -8.56 -64.21
C VAL A 13 -5.92 -7.72 -63.15
N GLU A 14 -5.41 -6.55 -63.50
CA GLU A 14 -4.77 -5.64 -62.55
C GLU A 14 -5.76 -5.12 -61.51
N ARG A 15 -6.99 -4.79 -61.92
CA ARG A 15 -8.06 -4.39 -60.95
C ARG A 15 -8.37 -5.51 -59.96
N LYS A 16 -8.55 -6.74 -60.44
CA LYS A 16 -8.81 -7.91 -59.58
C LYS A 16 -7.65 -8.15 -58.60
N GLN A 17 -6.41 -8.08 -59.07
CA GLN A 17 -5.24 -8.22 -58.22
C GLN A 17 -5.13 -7.09 -57.17
N ALA A 18 -5.42 -5.86 -57.56
CA ALA A 18 -5.40 -4.72 -56.63
C ALA A 18 -6.54 -4.87 -55.55
N GLU A 19 -7.71 -5.35 -55.94
CA GLU A 19 -8.79 -5.60 -55.01
C GLU A 19 -8.45 -6.73 -54.03
N GLU A 20 -7.85 -7.81 -54.50
CA GLU A 20 -7.40 -8.92 -53.63
C GLU A 20 -6.30 -8.46 -52.65
N ARG A 21 -5.35 -7.63 -53.11
CA ARG A 21 -4.32 -7.05 -52.22
C ARG A 21 -4.96 -6.18 -51.13
N ARG A 22 -5.92 -5.33 -51.48
CA ARG A 22 -6.65 -4.50 -50.52
C ARG A 22 -7.43 -5.34 -49.52
N LYS A 23 -8.11 -6.40 -49.96
CA LYS A 23 -8.85 -7.31 -49.06
C LYS A 23 -7.89 -8.02 -48.07
N LYS A 24 -6.75 -8.51 -48.56
CA LYS A 24 -5.71 -9.15 -47.71
C LYS A 24 -5.09 -8.17 -46.71
N GLU A 25 -4.83 -6.96 -47.14
CA GLU A 25 -4.27 -5.90 -46.27
C GLU A 25 -5.29 -5.48 -45.19
N GLU A 26 -6.56 -5.35 -45.55
CA GLU A 26 -7.63 -5.03 -44.61
C GLU A 26 -7.82 -6.15 -43.57
N GLU A 27 -7.80 -7.40 -44.02
CA GLU A 27 -7.90 -8.55 -43.13
C GLU A 27 -6.73 -8.64 -42.17
N LEU A 28 -5.51 -8.46 -42.68
CA LEU A 28 -4.28 -8.40 -41.84
C LEU A 28 -4.37 -7.28 -40.81
N ARG A 29 -4.88 -6.12 -41.20
CA ARG A 29 -5.07 -4.98 -40.31
C ARG A 29 -6.13 -5.25 -39.21
N ARG A 30 -7.19 -5.99 -39.60
CA ARG A 30 -8.22 -6.43 -38.63
C ARG A 30 -7.63 -7.42 -37.62
N GLN A 31 -6.89 -8.42 -38.06
CA GLN A 31 -6.24 -9.42 -37.21
C GLN A 31 -5.22 -8.76 -36.28
N GLU A 32 -4.41 -7.82 -36.79
CA GLU A 32 -3.46 -7.11 -35.97
C GLU A 32 -4.14 -6.22 -34.88
N LYS A 33 -5.24 -5.56 -35.26
CA LYS A 33 -6.04 -4.77 -34.31
C LYS A 33 -6.68 -5.64 -33.25
N GLU A 34 -7.17 -6.80 -33.62
CA GLU A 34 -7.76 -7.76 -32.67
C GLU A 34 -6.73 -8.34 -31.73
N ARG A 35 -5.55 -8.72 -32.26
CA ARG A 35 -4.43 -9.18 -31.42
C ARG A 35 -4.01 -8.11 -30.41
N LYS A 36 -3.82 -6.86 -30.83
CA LYS A 36 -3.49 -5.75 -29.93
C LYS A 36 -4.56 -5.52 -28.86
N ARG A 37 -5.84 -5.69 -29.22
CA ARG A 37 -6.95 -5.60 -28.25
C ARG A 37 -6.87 -6.70 -27.19
N LEU A 38 -6.67 -7.96 -27.62
CA LEU A 38 -6.53 -9.09 -26.70
C LEU A 38 -5.29 -8.97 -25.80
N GLU A 39 -4.17 -8.53 -26.36
CA GLU A 39 -2.94 -8.26 -25.58
C GLU A 39 -3.18 -7.15 -24.54
N ALA A 40 -3.87 -6.07 -24.91
CA ALA A 40 -4.20 -4.98 -24.00
C ALA A 40 -5.17 -5.41 -22.90
N GLU A 41 -6.16 -6.24 -23.22
CA GLU A 41 -7.11 -6.81 -22.26
C GLU A 41 -6.42 -7.73 -21.25
N GLU A 42 -5.51 -8.59 -21.74
CA GLU A 42 -4.72 -9.47 -20.89
C GLU A 42 -3.81 -8.66 -19.94
N GLN A 43 -3.14 -7.62 -20.45
CA GLN A 43 -2.32 -6.74 -19.63
C GLN A 43 -3.16 -6.00 -18.57
N ALA A 44 -4.33 -5.53 -18.93
CA ALA A 44 -5.25 -4.88 -17.98
C ALA A 44 -5.70 -5.85 -16.88
N ARG A 45 -5.97 -7.12 -17.23
CA ARG A 45 -6.33 -8.17 -16.26
C ARG A 45 -5.19 -8.47 -15.29
N ILE A 46 -3.98 -8.58 -15.81
CA ILE A 46 -2.78 -8.80 -14.98
C ILE A 46 -2.55 -7.63 -14.03
N GLU A 47 -2.69 -6.41 -14.52
CA GLU A 47 -2.47 -5.21 -13.69
C GLU A 47 -3.55 -5.06 -12.61
N ALA A 48 -4.81 -5.34 -12.94
CA ALA A 48 -5.89 -5.35 -11.95
C ALA A 48 -5.63 -6.36 -10.83
N ARG A 49 -5.15 -7.56 -11.18
CA ARG A 49 -4.80 -8.58 -10.19
C ARG A 49 -3.61 -8.18 -9.32
N ARG A 50 -2.61 -7.53 -9.90
CA ARG A 50 -1.47 -6.98 -9.14
C ARG A 50 -1.90 -5.89 -8.17
N GLU A 51 -2.84 -5.04 -8.57
CA GLU A 51 -3.36 -3.98 -7.71
C GLU A 51 -4.17 -4.55 -6.53
N GLU A 52 -4.99 -5.55 -6.80
CA GLU A 52 -5.71 -6.27 -5.75
C GLU A 52 -4.75 -6.90 -4.73
N GLU A 53 -3.71 -7.58 -5.21
CA GLU A 53 -2.70 -8.19 -4.36
C GLU A 53 -1.94 -7.15 -3.52
N ARG A 54 -1.56 -6.03 -4.13
CA ARG A 54 -0.94 -4.90 -3.40
C ARG A 54 -1.83 -4.40 -2.26
N ARG A 55 -3.14 -4.29 -2.50
CA ARG A 55 -4.09 -3.87 -1.48
C ARG A 55 -4.17 -4.87 -0.33
N LEU A 56 -4.31 -6.16 -0.64
CA LEU A 56 -4.35 -7.22 0.37
C LEU A 56 -3.08 -7.26 1.23
N VAL A 57 -1.91 -7.12 0.60
CA VAL A 57 -0.63 -7.06 1.32
C VAL A 57 -0.54 -5.80 2.20
N THR A 58 -1.04 -4.66 1.72
CA THR A 58 -1.06 -3.43 2.52
C THR A 58 -1.94 -3.57 3.77
N ASP A 59 -3.12 -4.18 3.63
CA ASP A 59 -4.02 -4.43 4.75
C ASP A 59 -3.40 -5.43 5.74
N LEU A 60 -2.76 -6.50 5.25
CA LEU A 60 -2.03 -7.46 6.08
C LEU A 60 -0.89 -6.78 6.88
N LEU A 61 -0.11 -5.91 6.24
CA LEU A 61 0.97 -5.19 6.91
C LEU A 61 0.43 -4.24 7.99
N LEU A 62 -0.71 -3.60 7.75
CA LEU A 62 -1.37 -2.76 8.75
C LEU A 62 -1.84 -3.59 9.96
N GLU A 63 -2.44 -4.76 9.75
CA GLU A 63 -2.86 -5.66 10.84
C GLU A 63 -1.66 -6.16 11.66
N ALA A 64 -0.58 -6.53 11.00
CA ALA A 64 0.66 -6.94 11.67
C ALA A 64 1.26 -5.81 12.51
N GLU A 65 1.25 -4.57 12.03
CA GLU A 65 1.74 -3.41 12.78
C GLU A 65 0.83 -3.07 13.96
N ARG A 66 -0.48 -3.20 13.80
CA ARG A 66 -1.46 -3.05 14.89
C ARG A 66 -1.17 -4.04 16.03
N THR A 67 -1.01 -5.32 15.70
CA THR A 67 -0.70 -6.37 16.68
C THR A 67 0.58 -6.08 17.43
N ARG A 68 1.62 -5.68 16.70
CA ARG A 68 2.92 -5.32 17.28
C ARG A 68 2.81 -4.12 18.22
N THR A 69 2.10 -3.07 17.79
CA THR A 69 1.91 -1.85 18.59
C THR A 69 1.13 -2.15 19.87
N ALA A 70 0.07 -2.95 19.79
CA ALA A 70 -0.70 -3.38 20.94
C ALA A 70 0.16 -4.13 21.97
N ALA A 71 1.00 -5.06 21.50
CA ALA A 71 1.94 -5.78 22.36
C ALA A 71 2.95 -4.83 23.03
N MET A 72 3.51 -3.87 22.29
CA MET A 72 4.43 -2.87 22.84
C MET A 72 3.78 -2.00 23.92
N ILE A 73 2.52 -1.59 23.74
CA ILE A 73 1.80 -0.79 24.74
C ILE A 73 1.56 -1.61 26.01
N ARG A 74 1.19 -2.88 25.90
CA ARG A 74 0.99 -3.78 27.07
C ARG A 74 2.30 -3.98 27.83
N GLU A 75 3.40 -4.19 27.12
CA GLU A 75 4.74 -4.31 27.75
C GLU A 75 5.13 -3.01 28.45
N TYR A 76 4.93 -1.87 27.77
CA TYR A 76 5.19 -0.57 28.39
C TYR A 76 4.34 -0.33 29.64
N ALA A 77 3.07 -0.70 29.63
CA ALA A 77 2.19 -0.58 30.79
C ALA A 77 2.70 -1.41 31.99
N ASN A 78 3.19 -2.64 31.73
CA ASN A 78 3.77 -3.47 32.80
C ASN A 78 5.08 -2.86 33.35
N GLN A 79 5.94 -2.33 32.52
CA GLN A 79 7.15 -1.62 32.96
C GLN A 79 6.82 -0.34 33.72
N TYR A 80 5.80 0.41 33.26
CA TYR A 80 5.33 1.63 33.90
C TYR A 80 4.81 1.33 35.31
N GLU A 81 4.06 0.25 35.50
CA GLU A 81 3.57 -0.22 36.80
C GLU A 81 4.71 -0.43 37.78
N ILE A 82 5.76 -1.15 37.35
CA ILE A 82 6.93 -1.45 38.18
C ILE A 82 7.68 -0.16 38.59
N VAL A 83 7.92 0.73 37.64
CA VAL A 83 8.73 1.95 37.87
C VAL A 83 7.96 2.97 38.70
N MET A 84 6.64 3.07 38.53
CA MET A 84 5.81 4.07 39.19
C MET A 84 5.23 3.60 40.53
N ALA A 85 5.40 2.32 40.88
CA ALA A 85 5.01 1.80 42.18
C ALA A 85 5.69 2.58 43.29
N GLY A 86 4.90 3.19 44.16
CA GLY A 86 5.39 4.02 45.28
C GLY A 86 5.85 5.44 44.91
N ARG A 87 5.80 5.83 43.63
CA ARG A 87 6.13 7.21 43.18
C ARG A 87 4.88 8.02 42.80
N MET A 88 3.77 7.34 42.58
CA MET A 88 2.49 7.90 42.21
C MET A 88 1.42 7.35 43.16
N ASP A 89 0.34 8.10 43.33
CA ASP A 89 -0.85 7.61 44.02
C ASP A 89 -1.41 6.34 43.37
N ALA A 90 -1.81 5.36 44.18
CA ALA A 90 -2.23 4.05 43.70
C ALA A 90 -3.44 4.12 42.77
N GLU A 91 -4.41 5.01 43.07
CA GLU A 91 -5.61 5.18 42.25
C GLU A 91 -5.29 5.79 40.89
N GLN A 92 -4.42 6.81 40.87
CA GLN A 92 -3.95 7.44 39.63
C GLN A 92 -3.15 6.44 38.77
N LEU A 93 -2.31 5.61 39.40
CA LEU A 93 -1.55 4.59 38.72
C LEU A 93 -2.48 3.57 38.05
N GLN A 94 -3.47 3.05 38.78
CA GLN A 94 -4.42 2.09 38.25
C GLN A 94 -5.25 2.68 37.10
N THR A 95 -5.73 3.91 37.22
CA THR A 95 -6.45 4.61 36.17
C THR A 95 -5.61 4.73 34.88
N LYS A 96 -4.32 5.08 35.04
CA LYS A 96 -3.39 5.20 33.92
C LYS A 96 -3.12 3.86 33.24
N LEU A 97 -2.89 2.80 34.03
CA LEU A 97 -2.67 1.45 33.50
C LEU A 97 -3.89 0.90 32.78
N GLN A 98 -5.07 1.11 33.34
CA GLN A 98 -6.32 0.70 32.70
C GLN A 98 -6.50 1.41 31.35
N TRP A 99 -6.25 2.70 31.29
CA TRP A 99 -6.31 3.46 30.04
C TRP A 99 -5.31 2.92 29.00
N MET A 100 -4.06 2.63 29.37
CA MET A 100 -3.05 2.06 28.46
C MET A 100 -3.50 0.70 27.92
N ARG A 101 -4.00 -0.18 28.78
CA ARG A 101 -4.48 -1.51 28.39
C ARG A 101 -5.69 -1.43 27.46
N GLN A 102 -6.65 -0.54 27.73
CA GLN A 102 -7.80 -0.31 26.83
C GLN A 102 -7.36 0.17 25.45
N LYS A 103 -6.37 1.09 25.37
CA LYS A 103 -5.84 1.54 24.07
C LYS A 103 -5.13 0.43 23.33
N ALA A 104 -4.39 -0.45 24.03
CA ALA A 104 -3.79 -1.63 23.42
C ALA A 104 -4.84 -2.58 22.85
N ASP A 105 -5.92 -2.83 23.59
CA ASP A 105 -7.01 -3.70 23.17
C ASP A 105 -7.79 -3.13 21.98
N TYR A 106 -7.98 -1.81 21.93
CA TYR A 106 -8.57 -1.12 20.78
C TYR A 106 -7.71 -1.21 19.51
N ILE A 107 -6.39 -1.12 19.65
CA ILE A 107 -5.46 -1.21 18.51
C ILE A 107 -5.33 -2.64 18.01
N ASP A 108 -5.44 -3.64 18.86
CA ASP A 108 -5.24 -5.06 18.54
C ASP A 108 -6.33 -5.57 17.59
N PRO A 109 -6.01 -6.02 16.36
CA PRO A 109 -6.99 -6.48 15.40
C PRO A 109 -7.72 -7.79 15.82
N PHE A 110 -7.15 -8.53 16.77
CA PHE A 110 -7.73 -9.79 17.27
C PHE A 110 -8.69 -9.57 18.46
N ILE A 111 -8.77 -8.34 18.99
CA ILE A 111 -9.68 -7.99 20.08
C ILE A 111 -10.76 -7.07 19.53
N ASN A 112 -12.01 -7.49 19.67
CA ASN A 112 -13.15 -6.65 19.31
C ASN A 112 -13.44 -5.68 20.47
N CYS A 113 -12.79 -4.52 20.46
CA CYS A 113 -12.95 -3.47 21.45
C CYS A 113 -13.31 -2.16 20.75
N GLU A 114 -14.33 -1.48 21.25
CA GLU A 114 -14.68 -0.13 20.80
C GLU A 114 -14.02 0.91 21.71
N ASP A 115 -13.67 2.05 21.15
CA ASP A 115 -13.13 3.18 21.88
C ASP A 115 -14.12 4.35 21.85
N GLU A 116 -14.28 5.03 22.97
CA GLU A 116 -15.22 6.15 23.10
C GLU A 116 -14.85 7.34 22.22
N TRP A 117 -13.56 7.55 21.99
CA TRP A 117 -13.03 8.77 21.35
C TRP A 117 -12.36 8.51 20.00
N LEU A 118 -11.84 7.30 19.76
CA LEU A 118 -11.09 6.97 18.55
C LEU A 118 -11.97 6.21 17.55
N GLN A 119 -11.85 6.59 16.29
CA GLN A 119 -12.50 5.90 15.17
C GLN A 119 -11.50 4.92 14.50
N PRO A 120 -11.97 3.84 13.86
CA PRO A 120 -11.09 2.90 13.15
C PRO A 120 -10.17 3.57 12.12
N ALA A 121 -10.63 4.66 11.48
CA ALA A 121 -9.83 5.44 10.54
C ALA A 121 -8.64 6.15 11.21
N ASP A 122 -8.70 6.43 12.52
CA ASP A 122 -7.63 7.08 13.25
C ASP A 122 -6.46 6.16 13.49
N ILE A 123 -6.70 4.85 13.64
CA ILE A 123 -5.62 3.85 13.81
C ILE A 123 -4.62 3.93 12.67
N ARG A 124 -5.10 4.00 11.41
CA ARG A 124 -4.23 4.11 10.24
C ARG A 124 -3.37 5.38 10.28
N LYS A 125 -3.94 6.50 10.72
CA LYS A 125 -3.21 7.77 10.86
C LYS A 125 -2.19 7.71 12.00
N LEU A 126 -2.58 7.14 13.15
CA LEU A 126 -1.71 7.01 14.32
C LEU A 126 -0.52 6.07 14.09
N LEU A 127 -0.68 5.06 13.24
CA LEU A 127 0.40 4.13 12.87
C LEU A 127 1.20 4.60 11.65
N SER A 128 0.81 5.70 11.00
CA SER A 128 1.52 6.24 9.85
C SER A 128 2.85 6.87 10.27
N PRO A 129 3.96 6.57 9.58
CA PRO A 129 5.28 7.14 9.90
C PRO A 129 5.36 8.68 9.76
N GLU A 130 4.36 9.32 9.19
CA GLU A 130 4.30 10.79 9.07
C GLU A 130 4.10 11.51 10.41
N ILE A 131 3.47 10.85 11.40
CA ILE A 131 3.30 11.43 12.75
C ILE A 131 4.65 11.56 13.47
N ILE A 132 5.59 10.68 13.20
CA ILE A 132 6.92 10.72 13.81
C ILE A 132 7.67 11.99 13.37
N LYS A 133 7.48 12.45 12.12
CA LYS A 133 8.12 13.68 11.60
C LYS A 133 7.56 14.95 12.26
N THR A 134 6.24 15.03 12.47
CA THR A 134 5.62 16.22 13.10
C THR A 134 5.95 16.33 14.59
N THR A 135 6.22 15.22 15.27
CA THR A 135 6.62 15.25 16.69
C THR A 135 8.09 15.66 16.84
N GLU A 136 8.95 15.40 15.85
CA GLU A 136 10.34 15.86 15.84
C GLU A 136 10.46 17.37 15.57
N GLU A 137 9.59 17.95 14.75
CA GLU A 137 9.56 19.39 14.47
C GLU A 137 9.04 20.24 15.65
N HIS A 138 8.31 19.64 16.60
CA HIS A 138 7.75 20.34 17.77
C HIS A 138 8.50 20.10 19.08
N ARG A 139 9.70 19.52 19.06
CA ARG A 139 10.55 19.49 20.25
C ARG A 139 11.06 20.90 20.56
N PRO A 140 10.68 21.48 21.72
CA PRO A 140 11.28 22.74 22.14
C PRO A 140 12.79 22.49 22.29
N SER A 141 13.58 23.30 21.60
CA SER A 141 15.04 23.32 21.68
C SER A 141 15.48 23.71 23.09
N TYR A 142 15.51 22.76 24.00
CA TYR A 142 16.32 22.92 25.22
C TYR A 142 17.75 22.56 24.82
N GLY A 143 18.57 23.62 24.65
CA GLY A 143 19.97 23.51 24.27
C GLY A 143 20.79 22.77 25.30
N TYR A 144 21.05 21.51 25.06
CA TYR A 144 22.20 20.78 25.60
C TYR A 144 22.64 19.71 24.59
N GLY A 145 23.83 19.94 24.00
CA GLY A 145 24.69 18.92 23.45
C GLY A 145 24.27 18.30 22.11
N LYS A 146 25.20 18.22 21.20
CA LYS A 146 25.15 17.57 19.88
C LYS A 146 24.36 16.28 19.92
N GLU A 147 23.09 16.33 19.49
CA GLU A 147 22.22 15.17 19.35
C GLU A 147 22.59 14.41 18.08
N THR A 148 23.07 13.19 18.25
CA THR A 148 23.08 12.18 17.21
C THR A 148 21.64 11.79 16.93
N THR A 149 21.08 12.30 15.85
CA THR A 149 19.78 11.89 15.32
C THR A 149 19.87 10.44 14.86
N TYR A 150 19.47 9.51 15.72
CA TYR A 150 19.33 8.12 15.34
C TYR A 150 18.06 7.98 14.48
N SER A 151 18.21 7.46 13.27
CA SER A 151 17.06 7.13 12.43
C SER A 151 16.26 6.00 13.09
N TYR A 152 14.94 5.93 12.80
CA TYR A 152 14.05 4.85 13.27
C TYR A 152 14.67 3.44 13.12
N TRP A 153 15.44 3.21 12.04
CA TRP A 153 16.16 1.96 11.78
C TRP A 153 17.33 1.71 12.74
N GLN A 154 17.98 2.74 13.23
CA GLN A 154 19.09 2.62 14.20
C GLN A 154 18.55 2.30 15.59
N ILE A 155 17.43 2.88 15.99
CA ILE A 155 16.74 2.57 17.25
C ILE A 155 16.24 1.11 17.23
N LYS A 156 15.65 0.65 16.12
CA LYS A 156 15.17 -0.72 15.93
C LYS A 156 16.30 -1.77 16.09
N ASN A 157 17.50 -1.49 15.60
CA ASN A 157 18.64 -2.40 15.69
C ASN A 157 19.32 -2.41 17.07
N MET A 158 19.11 -1.40 17.89
CA MET A 158 19.70 -1.29 19.23
C MET A 158 18.97 -2.19 20.25
N TRP A 159 17.68 -2.48 20.04
CA TRP A 159 16.86 -3.32 20.93
C TRP A 159 16.96 -4.84 20.67
N TRP A 160 17.51 -5.25 19.54
CA TRP A 160 17.64 -6.68 19.17
C TRP A 160 19.02 -7.29 19.46
N ARG A 161 19.92 -6.58 20.13
CA ARG A 161 21.27 -7.05 20.48
C ARG A 161 21.49 -7.29 21.98
N ARG A 162 20.46 -7.68 22.68
CA ARG A 162 20.63 -8.23 24.03
C ARG A 162 19.93 -9.54 24.19
#